data_1b28eb119b56674ede2b1717432779c7
#
_entry.id   1b28eb119b56674ede2b1717432779c7
#
_cell.length_a   1.000
_cell.length_b   1.000
_cell.length_c   1.000
_cell.angle_alpha   90.00
_cell.angle_beta   90.00
_cell.angle_gamma   90.00
#
_symmetry.space_group_name_H-M   'P 1'
#
loop_
_entity.id
_entity.type
_entity.pdbx_description
1 polymer ?
#
loop_
_entity_poly.entity_id
_entity_poly.type
_entity_poly.pdbx_seq_one_letter_code
_entity_poly.pdbx_strand_id
1 'polypeptide(L)'
;MTCIPLPISVTTVPDELLSGWLSRLAASNHCEVADLLAHIGIDAKYAAALDFDLDMLAADRISVAARFDPAFVSSMTFAAMPEAEMRLTAQVPFQACTSCADGGLELRHWRRAWAFDCQICGARLLPKADRQNGAAVSEKLVDRARRGARILERVAVSGSARQLRRAMRAVTFAMGLKALCGDPFFA
;
A
#
# COMPACT_ATOMS: atom_id res chain seq x y z
N MET A 1 -12.58 -19.23 20.90
CA MET A 1 -11.17 -19.22 21.32
C MET A 1 -10.88 -17.85 21.87
N THR A 2 -10.43 -17.74 23.11
CA THR A 2 -9.99 -16.45 23.69
C THR A 2 -8.60 -16.13 23.13
N CYS A 3 -8.49 -15.05 22.37
CA CYS A 3 -7.20 -14.55 21.89
C CYS A 3 -6.39 -14.03 23.08
N ILE A 4 -5.17 -14.48 23.25
CA ILE A 4 -4.26 -14.05 24.32
C ILE A 4 -3.46 -12.85 23.81
N PRO A 5 -3.39 -11.73 24.57
CA PRO A 5 -2.57 -10.60 24.17
C PRO A 5 -1.09 -10.96 24.03
N LEU A 6 -0.45 -10.38 23.03
CA LEU A 6 0.97 -10.56 22.76
C LEU A 6 1.83 -9.90 23.86
N PRO A 7 3.01 -10.45 24.16
CA PRO A 7 3.94 -9.88 25.15
C PRO A 7 4.41 -8.47 24.78
N ILE A 8 4.74 -8.26 23.50
CA ILE A 8 5.31 -7.01 23.00
C ILE A 8 4.32 -6.35 22.03
N SER A 9 4.00 -5.09 22.27
CA SER A 9 3.25 -4.24 21.32
C SER A 9 4.22 -3.32 20.58
N VAL A 10 3.86 -2.96 19.33
CA VAL A 10 4.66 -2.11 18.44
C VAL A 10 3.84 -0.89 18.07
N THR A 11 4.41 0.29 18.23
CA THR A 11 3.78 1.54 17.79
C THR A 11 3.67 1.56 16.26
N THR A 12 2.59 2.13 15.76
CA THR A 12 2.38 2.31 14.33
C THR A 12 3.11 3.53 13.80
N VAL A 13 3.40 3.51 12.51
CA VAL A 13 3.92 4.67 11.77
C VAL A 13 2.76 5.30 10.98
N PRO A 14 2.72 6.64 10.82
CA PRO A 14 1.70 7.26 9.99
C PRO A 14 1.65 6.66 8.57
N ASP A 15 0.43 6.40 8.08
CA ASP A 15 0.16 5.77 6.78
C ASP A 15 0.68 4.32 6.62
N GLU A 16 1.03 3.66 7.71
CA GLU A 16 1.49 2.26 7.67
C GLU A 16 0.35 1.31 7.27
N LEU A 17 0.69 0.31 6.45
CA LEU A 17 -0.20 -0.78 6.11
C LEU A 17 -0.30 -1.80 7.23
N LEU A 18 -1.48 -2.38 7.40
CA LEU A 18 -1.74 -3.43 8.39
C LEU A 18 -0.78 -4.62 8.23
N SER A 19 -0.55 -5.09 7.00
CA SER A 19 0.39 -6.18 6.72
C SER A 19 1.83 -5.86 7.12
N GLY A 20 2.29 -4.63 6.87
CA GLY A 20 3.61 -4.16 7.28
C GLY A 20 3.74 -4.09 8.81
N TRP A 21 2.73 -3.52 9.46
CA TRP A 21 2.70 -3.43 10.91
C TRP A 21 2.65 -4.82 11.59
N LEU A 22 1.86 -5.77 11.05
CA LEU A 22 1.83 -7.16 11.53
C LEU A 22 3.19 -7.84 11.38
N SER A 23 3.93 -7.56 10.30
CA SER A 23 5.29 -8.07 10.11
C SER A 23 6.25 -7.55 11.18
N ARG A 24 6.19 -6.26 11.52
CA ARG A 24 7.00 -5.68 12.60
C ARG A 24 6.58 -6.19 13.98
N LEU A 25 5.26 -6.40 14.19
CA LEU A 25 4.72 -6.95 15.43
C LEU A 25 5.21 -8.39 15.64
N ALA A 26 5.18 -9.23 14.59
CA ALA A 26 5.71 -10.59 14.62
C ALA A 26 7.21 -10.62 14.91
N ALA A 27 8.00 -9.83 14.20
CA ALA A 27 9.45 -9.72 14.43
C ALA A 27 9.78 -9.30 15.86
N SER A 28 9.04 -8.35 16.43
CA SER A 28 9.23 -7.91 17.81
C SER A 28 8.86 -8.98 18.85
N ASN A 29 7.94 -9.88 18.50
CA ASN A 29 7.58 -11.04 19.32
C ASN A 29 8.37 -12.30 18.98
N HIS A 30 9.44 -12.18 18.17
CA HIS A 30 10.35 -13.28 17.79
C HIS A 30 9.64 -14.46 17.11
N CYS A 31 8.61 -14.17 16.30
CA CYS A 31 7.88 -15.18 15.53
C CYS A 31 7.70 -14.74 14.07
N GLU A 32 7.34 -15.70 13.21
CA GLU A 32 6.94 -15.40 11.84
C GLU A 32 5.52 -14.83 11.79
N VAL A 33 5.21 -14.08 10.74
CA VAL A 33 3.85 -13.49 10.55
C VAL A 33 2.79 -14.59 10.51
N ALA A 34 3.10 -15.75 9.93
CA ALA A 34 2.19 -16.89 9.86
C ALA A 34 1.84 -17.42 11.26
N ASP A 35 2.83 -17.53 12.15
CA ASP A 35 2.62 -17.99 13.54
C ASP A 35 1.81 -16.96 14.33
N LEU A 36 2.09 -15.66 14.14
CA LEU A 36 1.31 -14.59 14.72
C LEU A 36 -0.17 -14.69 14.30
N LEU A 37 -0.44 -14.82 13.00
CA LEU A 37 -1.78 -14.91 12.46
C LEU A 37 -2.50 -16.18 12.95
N ALA A 38 -1.81 -17.31 13.00
CA ALA A 38 -2.35 -18.56 13.57
C ALA A 38 -2.71 -18.39 15.06
N HIS A 39 -1.86 -17.72 15.86
CA HIS A 39 -2.13 -17.41 17.25
C HIS A 39 -3.41 -16.59 17.46
N ILE A 40 -3.66 -15.61 16.59
CA ILE A 40 -4.88 -14.79 16.62
C ILE A 40 -6.06 -15.42 15.87
N GLY A 41 -5.87 -16.62 15.31
CA GLY A 41 -6.92 -17.39 14.62
C GLY A 41 -7.26 -16.87 13.22
N ILE A 42 -6.32 -16.25 12.53
CA ILE A 42 -6.44 -15.80 11.13
C ILE A 42 -5.57 -16.71 10.25
N ASP A 43 -6.11 -17.17 9.11
CA ASP A 43 -5.34 -17.99 8.17
C ASP A 43 -4.22 -17.16 7.52
N ALA A 44 -2.98 -17.67 7.59
CA ALA A 44 -1.79 -17.02 7.05
C ALA A 44 -1.87 -16.68 5.55
N LYS A 45 -2.68 -17.39 4.78
CA LYS A 45 -2.93 -17.11 3.35
C LYS A 45 -3.52 -15.72 3.11
N TYR A 46 -4.14 -15.12 4.11
CA TYR A 46 -4.87 -13.85 4.01
C TYR A 46 -4.08 -12.64 4.52
N ALA A 47 -2.84 -12.79 4.97
CA ALA A 47 -2.09 -11.67 5.54
C ALA A 47 -2.04 -10.43 4.64
N ALA A 48 -1.72 -10.59 3.35
CA ALA A 48 -1.72 -9.48 2.39
C ALA A 48 -3.14 -9.05 1.96
N ALA A 49 -4.13 -9.94 2.06
CA ALA A 49 -5.52 -9.62 1.73
C ALA A 49 -6.16 -8.75 2.83
N LEU A 50 -5.68 -8.83 4.08
CA LEU A 50 -6.18 -8.00 5.18
C LEU A 50 -6.02 -6.49 4.91
N ASP A 51 -5.10 -6.08 4.06
CA ASP A 51 -4.96 -4.69 3.65
C ASP A 51 -6.17 -4.18 2.85
N PHE A 52 -6.90 -5.08 2.18
CA PHE A 52 -8.02 -4.75 1.28
C PHE A 52 -9.37 -5.23 1.82
N ASP A 53 -9.38 -6.33 2.54
CA ASP A 53 -10.59 -7.01 3.01
C ASP A 53 -10.40 -7.47 4.47
N LEU A 54 -10.46 -6.51 5.39
CA LEU A 54 -10.40 -6.76 6.82
C LEU A 54 -11.82 -6.83 7.36
N ASP A 55 -12.26 -8.02 7.76
CA ASP A 55 -13.54 -8.18 8.43
C ASP A 55 -13.48 -7.73 9.91
N MET A 56 -14.64 -7.47 10.50
CA MET A 56 -14.76 -7.00 11.89
C MET A 56 -14.19 -8.02 12.88
N LEU A 57 -14.35 -9.32 12.64
CA LEU A 57 -13.88 -10.37 13.54
C LEU A 57 -12.35 -10.43 13.55
N ALA A 58 -11.71 -10.30 12.38
CA ALA A 58 -10.26 -10.22 12.27
C ALA A 58 -9.73 -8.93 12.93
N ALA A 59 -10.39 -7.79 12.71
CA ALA A 59 -10.04 -6.53 13.34
C ALA A 59 -10.08 -6.64 14.88
N ASP A 60 -11.14 -7.22 15.44
CA ASP A 60 -11.29 -7.43 16.89
C ASP A 60 -10.21 -8.35 17.45
N ARG A 61 -9.90 -9.46 16.76
CA ARG A 61 -8.86 -10.39 17.18
C ARG A 61 -7.48 -9.74 17.19
N ILE A 62 -7.12 -9.01 16.14
CA ILE A 62 -5.87 -8.25 16.05
C ILE A 62 -5.81 -7.20 17.16
N SER A 63 -6.91 -6.49 17.38
CA SER A 63 -7.05 -5.47 18.41
C SER A 63 -6.78 -6.03 19.82
N VAL A 64 -7.39 -7.16 20.16
CA VAL A 64 -7.17 -7.83 21.44
C VAL A 64 -5.72 -8.29 21.58
N ALA A 65 -5.17 -8.94 20.56
CA ALA A 65 -3.80 -9.44 20.57
C ALA A 65 -2.76 -8.33 20.74
N ALA A 66 -2.95 -7.22 20.04
CA ALA A 66 -2.01 -6.10 20.01
C ALA A 66 -2.32 -5.00 21.04
N ARG A 67 -3.47 -5.06 21.72
CA ARG A 67 -3.96 -4.04 22.68
C ARG A 67 -4.19 -2.68 22.02
N PHE A 68 -4.78 -2.69 20.82
CA PHE A 68 -5.16 -1.49 20.06
C PHE A 68 -6.67 -1.41 19.90
N ASP A 69 -7.17 -0.23 19.53
CA ASP A 69 -8.57 -0.03 19.16
C ASP A 69 -8.88 -0.69 17.78
N PRO A 70 -10.00 -1.44 17.62
CA PRO A 70 -10.38 -2.05 16.35
C PRO A 70 -10.55 -1.02 15.21
N ALA A 71 -11.06 0.17 15.51
CA ALA A 71 -11.18 1.25 14.53
C ALA A 71 -9.81 1.71 14.03
N PHE A 72 -8.83 1.71 14.91
CA PHE A 72 -7.45 2.03 14.57
C PHE A 72 -6.83 0.94 13.66
N VAL A 73 -7.03 -0.35 13.98
CA VAL A 73 -6.59 -1.47 13.13
C VAL A 73 -7.20 -1.34 11.72
N SER A 74 -8.50 -1.06 11.63
CA SER A 74 -9.20 -0.86 10.35
C SER A 74 -8.65 0.35 9.57
N SER A 75 -8.20 1.39 10.26
CA SER A 75 -7.64 2.59 9.62
C SER A 75 -6.31 2.34 8.89
N MET A 76 -5.61 1.25 9.20
CA MET A 76 -4.37 0.83 8.52
C MET A 76 -4.62 0.09 7.19
N THR A 77 -5.86 -0.08 6.76
CA THR A 77 -6.25 -0.81 5.56
C THR A 77 -6.72 0.10 4.43
N PHE A 78 -7.04 -0.49 3.28
CA PHE A 78 -7.68 0.16 2.15
C PHE A 78 -9.20 -0.02 2.14
N ALA A 79 -9.81 -0.68 3.13
CA ALA A 79 -11.22 -1.06 3.13
C ALA A 79 -12.21 0.12 2.97
N ALA A 80 -11.84 1.32 3.44
CA ALA A 80 -12.67 2.54 3.32
C ALA A 80 -12.31 3.40 2.10
N MET A 81 -11.49 2.89 1.18
CA MET A 81 -10.99 3.66 0.05
C MET A 81 -12.06 3.83 -1.04
N PRO A 82 -12.18 5.02 -1.68
CA PRO A 82 -13.05 5.20 -2.83
C PRO A 82 -12.67 4.26 -3.98
N GLU A 83 -13.68 3.77 -4.73
CA GLU A 83 -13.47 2.82 -5.83
C GLU A 83 -12.45 3.32 -6.87
N ALA A 84 -12.48 4.60 -7.21
CA ALA A 84 -11.54 5.18 -8.18
C ALA A 84 -10.09 5.13 -7.67
N GLU A 85 -9.88 5.33 -6.38
CA GLU A 85 -8.58 5.22 -5.74
C GLU A 85 -8.14 3.76 -5.67
N MET A 86 -9.04 2.85 -5.30
CA MET A 86 -8.78 1.42 -5.23
C MET A 86 -8.29 0.85 -6.57
N ARG A 87 -8.87 1.27 -7.68
CA ARG A 87 -8.45 0.86 -9.04
C ARG A 87 -7.03 1.27 -9.40
N LEU A 88 -6.48 2.29 -8.75
CA LEU A 88 -5.12 2.79 -8.96
C LEU A 88 -4.15 2.37 -7.84
N THR A 89 -4.63 1.53 -6.94
CA THR A 89 -3.83 1.00 -5.82
C THR A 89 -3.40 -0.42 -6.15
N ALA A 90 -2.10 -0.66 -6.15
CA ALA A 90 -1.55 -1.98 -6.43
C ALA A 90 -1.82 -2.95 -5.27
N GLN A 91 -2.30 -4.15 -5.59
CA GLN A 91 -2.48 -5.22 -4.59
C GLN A 91 -1.13 -5.73 -4.07
N VAL A 92 -0.10 -5.69 -4.90
CA VAL A 92 1.26 -6.09 -4.53
C VAL A 92 2.16 -4.86 -4.49
N PRO A 93 3.05 -4.72 -3.50
CA PRO A 93 3.99 -3.61 -3.44
C PRO A 93 4.91 -3.60 -4.65
N PHE A 94 4.83 -2.56 -5.49
CA PHE A 94 5.64 -2.42 -6.70
C PHE A 94 6.76 -1.38 -6.54
N GLN A 95 6.65 -0.50 -5.56
CA GLN A 95 7.64 0.53 -5.26
C GLN A 95 7.83 0.68 -3.75
N ALA A 96 8.94 1.29 -3.33
CA ALA A 96 9.21 1.60 -1.94
C ALA A 96 10.21 2.75 -1.81
N CYS A 97 10.27 3.35 -0.64
CA CYS A 97 11.30 4.31 -0.27
C CYS A 97 12.57 3.57 0.18
N THR A 98 13.72 3.89 -0.40
CA THR A 98 15.01 3.30 0.01
C THR A 98 15.43 3.71 1.42
N SER A 99 15.01 4.89 1.88
CA SER A 99 15.36 5.41 3.20
C SER A 99 14.44 4.95 4.31
N CYS A 100 13.17 4.58 3.99
CA CYS A 100 12.16 4.25 5.00
C CYS A 100 11.79 2.76 5.01
N ALA A 101 12.21 1.97 4.01
CA ALA A 101 11.79 0.57 3.86
C ALA A 101 12.53 -0.41 4.78
N ASP A 102 13.49 0.08 5.56
CA ASP A 102 14.21 -0.75 6.52
C ASP A 102 13.30 -1.22 7.64
N GLY A 103 13.51 -2.44 8.13
CA GLY A 103 12.72 -3.02 9.22
C GLY A 103 11.31 -3.49 8.84
N GLY A 104 11.03 -3.72 7.57
CA GLY A 104 9.74 -4.30 7.13
C GLY A 104 8.59 -3.29 7.02
N LEU A 105 8.88 -1.98 7.10
CA LEU A 105 7.86 -0.94 6.94
C LEU A 105 7.25 -0.98 5.55
N GLU A 106 5.93 -1.01 5.48
CA GLU A 106 5.14 -0.81 4.26
C GLU A 106 4.11 0.30 4.48
N LEU A 107 4.05 1.27 3.55
CA LEU A 107 3.16 2.41 3.65
C LEU A 107 2.11 2.36 2.53
N ARG A 108 0.86 2.76 2.85
CA ARG A 108 -0.25 2.75 1.89
C ARG A 108 0.05 3.56 0.64
N HIS A 109 0.65 4.75 0.80
CA HIS A 109 0.96 5.59 -0.37
C HIS A 109 1.98 4.95 -1.32
N TRP A 110 2.82 4.00 -0.86
CA TRP A 110 3.72 3.28 -1.78
C TRP A 110 2.99 2.36 -2.76
N ARG A 111 1.73 2.00 -2.45
CA ARG A 111 0.88 1.18 -3.31
C ARG A 111 0.07 2.00 -4.32
N ARG A 112 0.04 3.32 -4.18
CA ARG A 112 -0.70 4.20 -5.07
C ARG A 112 0.08 4.47 -6.35
N ALA A 113 -0.57 4.30 -7.52
CA ALA A 113 0.08 4.49 -8.82
C ALA A 113 0.57 5.92 -9.07
N TRP A 114 0.03 6.91 -8.34
CA TRP A 114 0.45 8.32 -8.43
C TRP A 114 1.46 8.74 -7.36
N ALA A 115 1.79 7.88 -6.40
CA ALA A 115 2.80 8.20 -5.42
C ALA A 115 4.17 8.21 -6.09
N PHE A 116 4.83 9.36 -6.04
CA PHE A 116 6.13 9.58 -6.68
C PHE A 116 7.24 9.80 -5.65
N ASP A 117 6.94 10.56 -4.63
CA ASP A 117 7.85 10.84 -3.53
C ASP A 117 7.29 10.24 -2.22
N CYS A 118 8.16 9.82 -1.33
CA CYS A 118 7.79 9.33 -0.01
C CYS A 118 7.23 10.47 0.85
N GLN A 119 6.04 10.29 1.40
CA GLN A 119 5.39 11.32 2.23
C GLN A 119 6.09 11.54 3.58
N ILE A 120 6.91 10.59 4.04
CA ILE A 120 7.62 10.69 5.32
C ILE A 120 8.93 11.46 5.16
N CYS A 121 9.78 11.10 4.19
CA CYS A 121 11.13 11.66 4.06
C CYS A 121 11.35 12.48 2.79
N GLY A 122 10.38 12.56 1.88
CA GLY A 122 10.47 13.27 0.61
C GLY A 122 11.33 12.59 -0.46
N ALA A 123 11.98 11.47 -0.17
CA ALA A 123 12.79 10.75 -1.15
C ALA A 123 11.92 10.14 -2.24
N ARG A 124 12.45 10.06 -3.47
CA ARG A 124 11.76 9.43 -4.59
C ARG A 124 11.51 7.95 -4.32
N LEU A 125 10.29 7.49 -4.58
CA LEU A 125 9.97 6.07 -4.55
C LEU A 125 10.61 5.36 -5.76
N LEU A 126 11.20 4.20 -5.51
CA LEU A 126 11.82 3.38 -6.56
C LEU A 126 11.07 2.06 -6.71
N PRO A 127 10.96 1.53 -7.94
CA PRO A 127 10.46 0.17 -8.16
C PRO A 127 11.25 -0.83 -7.32
N LYS A 128 10.55 -1.82 -6.74
CA LYS A 128 11.22 -2.86 -5.92
C LYS A 128 12.27 -3.64 -6.74
N ALA A 129 12.04 -3.80 -8.06
CA ALA A 129 12.98 -4.46 -8.96
C ALA A 129 14.27 -3.65 -9.22
N ASP A 130 14.21 -2.31 -9.14
CA ASP A 130 15.32 -1.42 -9.53
C ASP A 130 16.14 -0.89 -8.34
N ARG A 131 15.93 -1.43 -7.14
CA ARG A 131 16.67 -0.97 -5.94
C ARG A 131 18.19 -1.02 -6.09
N GLN A 132 18.72 -1.88 -6.97
CA GLN A 132 20.14 -2.06 -7.19
C GLN A 132 20.69 -1.33 -8.42
N ASN A 133 19.83 -0.92 -9.36
CA ASN A 133 20.23 -0.38 -10.65
C ASN A 133 19.59 0.98 -10.95
N GLY A 134 19.64 1.92 -10.02
CA GLY A 134 19.09 3.27 -10.22
C GLY A 134 19.73 3.97 -11.42
N ALA A 135 19.25 3.68 -12.63
CA ALA A 135 19.62 4.42 -13.82
C ALA A 135 19.35 5.90 -13.62
N ALA A 136 20.29 6.74 -13.94
CA ALA A 136 20.14 8.19 -13.87
C ALA A 136 19.04 8.65 -14.81
N VAL A 137 17.85 8.92 -14.26
CA VAL A 137 16.71 9.44 -15.01
C VAL A 137 16.87 10.95 -15.15
N SER A 138 16.67 11.50 -16.36
CA SER A 138 16.80 12.93 -16.59
C SER A 138 15.79 13.72 -15.74
N GLU A 139 16.20 14.86 -15.19
CA GLU A 139 15.37 15.73 -14.35
C GLU A 139 14.07 16.15 -15.07
N LYS A 140 14.14 16.43 -16.38
CA LYS A 140 12.96 16.75 -17.19
C LYS A 140 11.92 15.62 -17.20
N LEU A 141 12.35 14.36 -17.20
CA LEU A 141 11.45 13.20 -17.15
C LEU A 141 10.84 13.05 -15.75
N VAL A 142 11.64 13.28 -14.70
CA VAL A 142 11.17 13.32 -13.31
C VAL A 142 10.07 14.35 -13.13
N ASP A 143 10.27 15.58 -13.63
CA ASP A 143 9.26 16.64 -13.55
C ASP A 143 7.97 16.33 -14.33
N ARG A 144 8.09 15.67 -15.48
CA ARG A 144 6.92 15.20 -16.24
C ARG A 144 6.16 14.13 -15.45
N ALA A 145 6.87 13.16 -14.87
CA ALA A 145 6.28 12.12 -14.05
C ALA A 145 5.55 12.70 -12.82
N ARG A 146 6.16 13.66 -12.11
CA ARG A 146 5.50 14.37 -10.98
C ARG A 146 4.23 15.10 -11.41
N ARG A 147 4.24 15.76 -12.58
CA ARG A 147 3.02 16.41 -13.10
C ARG A 147 1.93 15.39 -13.41
N GLY A 148 2.28 14.25 -14.04
CA GLY A 148 1.37 13.14 -14.30
C GLY A 148 0.78 12.57 -13.01
N ALA A 149 1.61 12.33 -12.01
CA ALA A 149 1.22 11.84 -10.69
C ALA A 149 0.17 12.75 -10.02
N ARG A 150 0.38 14.07 -10.03
CA ARG A 150 -0.60 15.04 -9.49
C ARG A 150 -1.93 15.05 -10.23
N ILE A 151 -1.94 14.76 -11.53
CA ILE A 151 -3.18 14.64 -12.30
C ILE A 151 -3.92 13.36 -11.88
N LEU A 152 -3.24 12.24 -11.77
CA LEU A 152 -3.83 10.97 -11.31
C LEU A 152 -4.38 11.08 -9.90
N GLU A 153 -3.63 11.70 -8.97
CA GLU A 153 -4.06 11.94 -7.60
C GLU A 153 -5.37 12.72 -7.55
N ARG A 154 -5.46 13.86 -8.24
CA ARG A 154 -6.69 14.66 -8.30
C ARG A 154 -7.88 13.88 -8.83
N VAL A 155 -7.65 13.03 -9.82
CA VAL A 155 -8.71 12.21 -10.42
C VAL A 155 -9.13 11.09 -9.48
N ALA A 156 -8.17 10.44 -8.81
CA ALA A 156 -8.45 9.40 -7.82
C ALA A 156 -9.29 9.96 -6.66
N VAL A 157 -8.89 11.10 -6.11
CA VAL A 157 -9.60 11.75 -5.00
C VAL A 157 -10.99 12.24 -5.43
N SER A 158 -11.18 12.70 -6.68
CA SER A 158 -12.49 13.15 -7.18
C SER A 158 -13.49 12.02 -7.40
N GLY A 159 -13.05 10.76 -7.39
CA GLY A 159 -13.91 9.57 -7.55
C GLY A 159 -14.54 9.40 -8.93
N SER A 160 -14.19 10.22 -9.93
CA SER A 160 -14.78 10.16 -11.27
C SER A 160 -14.12 9.12 -12.16
N ALA A 161 -14.75 7.95 -12.31
CA ALA A 161 -14.28 6.87 -13.21
C ALA A 161 -14.09 7.35 -14.66
N ARG A 162 -14.90 8.31 -15.13
CA ARG A 162 -14.76 8.89 -16.48
C ARG A 162 -13.51 9.75 -16.60
N GLN A 163 -13.23 10.57 -15.59
CA GLN A 163 -12.02 11.39 -15.55
C GLN A 163 -10.77 10.52 -15.43
N LEU A 164 -10.83 9.45 -14.63
CA LEU A 164 -9.76 8.48 -14.49
C LEU A 164 -9.39 7.86 -15.84
N ARG A 165 -10.37 7.33 -16.59
CA ARG A 165 -10.13 6.76 -17.93
C ARG A 165 -9.52 7.79 -18.89
N ARG A 166 -9.96 9.04 -18.85
CA ARG A 166 -9.36 10.13 -19.66
C ARG A 166 -7.92 10.40 -19.24
N ALA A 167 -7.64 10.51 -17.94
CA ALA A 167 -6.29 10.75 -17.44
C ALA A 167 -5.34 9.61 -17.80
N MET A 168 -5.76 8.35 -17.65
CA MET A 168 -4.96 7.18 -18.03
C MET A 168 -4.66 7.16 -19.52
N ARG A 169 -5.66 7.43 -20.38
CA ARG A 169 -5.44 7.55 -21.84
C ARG A 169 -4.43 8.65 -22.19
N ALA A 170 -4.53 9.80 -21.52
CA ALA A 170 -3.59 10.91 -21.75
C ALA A 170 -2.17 10.55 -21.31
N VAL A 171 -1.99 9.86 -20.18
CA VAL A 171 -0.69 9.39 -19.70
C VAL A 171 -0.11 8.33 -20.66
N THR A 172 -0.92 7.34 -21.07
CA THR A 172 -0.50 6.30 -22.02
C THR A 172 -0.06 6.90 -23.34
N PHE A 173 -0.83 7.86 -23.86
CA PHE A 173 -0.48 8.59 -25.08
C PHE A 173 0.81 9.41 -24.93
N ALA A 174 0.94 10.16 -23.84
CA ALA A 174 2.12 10.98 -23.57
C ALA A 174 3.41 10.18 -23.38
N MET A 175 3.29 8.93 -22.91
CA MET A 175 4.42 8.01 -22.76
C MET A 175 4.76 7.24 -24.04
N GLY A 176 4.02 7.43 -25.13
CA GLY A 176 4.21 6.69 -26.38
C GLY A 176 3.92 5.19 -26.26
N LEU A 177 3.29 4.78 -25.18
CA LEU A 177 2.86 3.39 -25.00
C LEU A 177 1.71 3.13 -25.96
N LYS A 178 1.91 2.23 -26.93
CA LYS A 178 0.81 1.72 -27.75
C LYS A 178 -0.22 1.13 -26.78
N ALA A 179 -1.47 1.55 -26.92
CA ALA A 179 -2.56 0.98 -26.13
C ALA A 179 -2.43 -0.54 -26.13
N LEU A 180 -2.32 -1.15 -24.97
CA LEU A 180 -2.41 -2.60 -24.82
C LEU A 180 -3.86 -2.95 -25.18
N CYS A 181 -4.09 -3.19 -26.49
CA CYS A 181 -5.36 -3.67 -27.00
C CYS A 181 -5.62 -5.03 -26.36
N GLY A 182 -6.59 -5.11 -25.46
CA GLY A 182 -6.98 -6.34 -24.78
C GLY A 182 -7.02 -6.28 -23.27
N ASP A 183 -6.60 -5.18 -22.66
CA ASP A 183 -6.73 -5.01 -21.21
C ASP A 183 -8.17 -4.61 -20.87
N PRO A 184 -8.89 -5.39 -20.01
CA PRO A 184 -10.27 -5.08 -19.60
C PRO A 184 -10.42 -3.70 -18.91
N PHE A 185 -9.32 -3.06 -18.50
CA PHE A 185 -9.30 -1.70 -18.00
C PHE A 185 -9.52 -0.62 -19.08
N PHE A 186 -9.43 -0.97 -20.37
CA PHE A 186 -9.56 -0.03 -21.48
C PHE A 186 -10.79 -0.28 -22.38
N ALA A 187 -11.63 -1.27 -22.05
CA ALA A 187 -12.89 -1.56 -22.71
C ALA A 187 -14.04 -0.69 -22.20
#